data_8e60c0e5c6bff7942a9aa0b695e543cc
#
_entry.id   8e60c0e5c6bff7942a9aa0b695e543cc
#
_cell.length_a   1.000
_cell.length_b   1.000
_cell.length_c   1.000
_cell.angle_alpha   90.00
_cell.angle_beta   90.00
_cell.angle_gamma   90.00
#
_symmetry.space_group_name_H-M   'P 1'
#
loop_
_entity.id
_entity.type
_entity.pdbx_description
1 polymer ?
#
loop_
_entity_poly.entity_id
_entity_poly.type
_entity_poly.pdbx_seq_one_letter_code
_entity_poly.pdbx_strand_id
1 'polypeptide(L)'
;MTRSSIGHDEPAAARRRFLRLGAALGTGAALGGITRAAAAGTPATVDLPFANGLRRMATFPQKRPLILLTSRPPQLETPFKVFNEGIFTPNDAFFVRYHWSGIPTNIDPRAYRVEIKGLVDKPLSLSLDELRKMDTVTLAAAHQCSGNSRGFSNPRVPGGELANGAMGNAKWTGVPLKKVLEQAGVKAGAVQVSFNGLDHPPFGDGPDFIKALDIDHAMDGEVMLAWSMNGADLPMLNGYPLRLIVPGYYGTYWVKHLSEITVLDKDLNNFWMGTAYRIPDNACACVAPGGKMAKSRPIGRFAIRSFLTSVLDGDKLHVGKTTLLRGIAFDGGYGLTAVDVSVDGGRSWRGAKLGDDHGKYSFREWTMPFKPSRVGALEFKVRAFNRIGQTQPAEPLWNPAGYMRNVIETTHAKAV
;
A
#
# COMPACT_ATOMS: atom_id res chain seq x y z
N MET A 1 9.27 -42.67 -55.48
CA MET A 1 8.95 -44.05 -55.23
C MET A 1 9.11 -44.37 -53.78
N THR A 2 8.08 -44.79 -53.22
CA THR A 2 7.61 -45.47 -52.01
C THR A 2 7.56 -44.71 -50.75
N ARG A 3 6.32 -44.39 -50.38
CA ARG A 3 5.81 -44.01 -49.03
C ARG A 3 5.93 -45.21 -48.10
N SER A 4 6.30 -45.04 -46.88
CA SER A 4 5.91 -45.92 -45.78
C SER A 4 5.33 -45.08 -44.65
N SER A 5 4.04 -45.29 -44.38
CA SER A 5 3.23 -44.82 -43.28
C SER A 5 3.46 -45.69 -42.07
N ILE A 6 3.73 -45.09 -40.89
CA ILE A 6 3.60 -45.81 -39.62
C ILE A 6 2.57 -45.06 -38.77
N GLY A 7 1.48 -45.79 -38.47
CA GLY A 7 0.36 -45.31 -37.70
C GLY A 7 0.70 -45.17 -36.21
N HIS A 8 0.09 -44.17 -35.61
CA HIS A 8 -0.03 -44.02 -34.15
C HIS A 8 -1.43 -44.46 -33.73
N ASP A 9 -1.49 -45.60 -33.03
CA ASP A 9 -2.66 -45.97 -32.24
C ASP A 9 -2.25 -46.28 -30.81
N GLU A 10 -2.91 -45.51 -29.93
CA GLU A 10 -3.34 -45.81 -28.57
C GLU A 10 -2.34 -45.78 -27.39
N PRO A 11 -2.72 -45.04 -26.33
CA PRO A 11 -3.26 -45.68 -25.13
C PRO A 11 -4.38 -44.92 -24.41
N ALA A 12 -5.61 -45.07 -24.83
CA ALA A 12 -6.78 -44.59 -24.08
C ALA A 12 -7.36 -45.65 -23.12
N ALA A 13 -6.82 -46.87 -23.08
CA ALA A 13 -7.35 -47.99 -22.30
C ALA A 13 -6.82 -48.12 -20.86
N ALA A 14 -5.73 -47.44 -20.49
CA ALA A 14 -5.12 -47.56 -19.15
C ALA A 14 -5.77 -46.72 -18.06
N ARG A 15 -6.55 -45.70 -18.41
CA ARG A 15 -7.21 -44.80 -17.42
C ARG A 15 -8.56 -45.29 -16.89
N ARG A 16 -9.14 -46.32 -17.45
CA ARG A 16 -10.47 -46.87 -17.04
C ARG A 16 -10.43 -48.09 -16.10
N ARG A 17 -9.28 -48.61 -15.77
CA ARG A 17 -9.14 -49.80 -14.86
C ARG A 17 -8.85 -49.45 -13.40
N PHE A 18 -8.59 -48.19 -13.04
CA PHE A 18 -8.26 -47.82 -11.66
C PHE A 18 -9.47 -47.42 -10.80
N LEU A 19 -10.68 -47.40 -11.37
CA LEU A 19 -11.91 -46.97 -10.68
C LEU A 19 -12.92 -48.10 -10.39
N ARG A 20 -12.55 -49.37 -10.47
CA ARG A 20 -13.49 -50.50 -10.26
C ARG A 20 -13.04 -51.59 -9.29
N LEU A 21 -12.08 -51.34 -8.41
CA LEU A 21 -11.75 -52.29 -7.34
C LEU A 21 -11.77 -51.55 -5.98
N GLY A 22 -12.94 -51.50 -5.33
CA GLY A 22 -13.07 -50.91 -4.03
C GLY A 22 -14.51 -50.96 -3.47
N ALA A 23 -15.23 -52.01 -3.79
CA ALA A 23 -16.52 -52.26 -3.16
C ALA A 23 -16.67 -53.74 -2.81
N ALA A 24 -16.22 -54.16 -1.64
CA ALA A 24 -16.79 -55.23 -0.84
C ALA A 24 -16.00 -55.41 0.48
N LEU A 25 -16.78 -55.57 1.55
CA LEU A 25 -16.43 -56.13 2.86
C LEU A 25 -15.94 -55.18 3.97
N GLY A 26 -16.81 -54.98 4.97
CA GLY A 26 -16.43 -54.53 6.29
C GLY A 26 -17.55 -53.82 7.06
N THR A 27 -18.58 -54.58 7.48
CA THR A 27 -19.47 -54.11 8.57
C THR A 27 -18.68 -54.05 9.87
N GLY A 28 -18.42 -52.84 10.35
CA GLY A 28 -17.84 -52.59 11.65
C GLY A 28 -18.39 -51.26 12.17
N ALA A 29 -19.25 -51.32 13.19
CA ALA A 29 -19.78 -50.17 13.88
C ALA A 29 -18.65 -49.40 14.59
N ALA A 30 -18.37 -48.18 14.12
CA ALA A 30 -17.62 -47.19 14.88
C ALA A 30 -18.39 -45.88 14.83
N LEU A 31 -18.86 -45.45 15.96
CA LEU A 31 -19.34 -44.11 16.26
C LEU A 31 -18.18 -43.12 16.03
N GLY A 32 -17.99 -42.67 14.79
CA GLY A 32 -17.05 -41.65 14.43
C GLY A 32 -17.81 -40.36 14.12
N GLY A 33 -17.58 -39.31 14.91
CA GLY A 33 -18.21 -38.03 14.73
C GLY A 33 -18.05 -37.52 13.30
N ILE A 34 -19.15 -37.25 12.64
CA ILE A 34 -19.19 -36.53 11.37
C ILE A 34 -18.75 -35.11 11.69
N THR A 35 -17.45 -34.85 11.49
CA THR A 35 -16.99 -33.46 11.35
C THR A 35 -17.73 -32.90 10.14
N ARG A 36 -18.79 -32.16 10.39
CA ARG A 36 -19.38 -31.29 9.37
C ARG A 36 -18.26 -30.41 8.84
N ALA A 37 -17.79 -30.69 7.62
CA ALA A 37 -17.05 -29.70 6.87
C ALA A 37 -17.95 -28.47 6.83
N ALA A 38 -17.52 -27.42 7.51
CA ALA A 38 -18.22 -26.16 7.46
C ALA A 38 -18.31 -25.79 5.98
N ALA A 39 -19.51 -25.71 5.45
CA ALA A 39 -19.75 -25.22 4.10
C ALA A 39 -19.05 -23.85 4.03
N ALA A 40 -18.01 -23.74 3.21
CA ALA A 40 -17.33 -22.48 2.99
C ALA A 40 -18.40 -21.52 2.44
N GLY A 41 -18.89 -20.63 3.31
CA GLY A 41 -19.85 -19.60 2.92
C GLY A 41 -19.28 -18.82 1.75
N THR A 42 -20.13 -18.38 0.84
CA THR A 42 -19.71 -17.50 -0.27
C THR A 42 -18.86 -16.35 0.29
N PRO A 43 -17.63 -16.13 -0.19
CA PRO A 43 -16.79 -15.05 0.32
C PRO A 43 -17.53 -13.71 0.24
N ALA A 44 -17.47 -12.91 1.30
CA ALA A 44 -18.03 -11.57 1.28
C ALA A 44 -17.43 -10.79 0.12
N THR A 45 -18.25 -10.00 -0.57
CA THR A 45 -17.84 -9.14 -1.67
C THR A 45 -18.04 -7.68 -1.32
N VAL A 46 -17.30 -6.79 -1.98
CA VAL A 46 -17.51 -5.35 -1.97
C VAL A 46 -17.57 -4.86 -3.42
N ASP A 47 -18.45 -3.92 -3.68
CA ASP A 47 -18.56 -3.24 -4.97
C ASP A 47 -17.90 -1.86 -4.83
N LEU A 48 -16.78 -1.67 -5.54
CA LEU A 48 -16.04 -0.40 -5.55
C LEU A 48 -16.61 0.50 -6.66
N PRO A 49 -16.60 1.83 -6.50
CA PRO A 49 -17.33 2.75 -7.36
C PRO A 49 -16.63 3.02 -8.70
N PHE A 50 -16.32 1.96 -9.47
CA PHE A 50 -15.83 2.02 -10.84
C PHE A 50 -16.18 0.74 -11.60
N ALA A 51 -16.14 0.79 -12.94
CA ALA A 51 -16.72 -0.22 -13.84
C ALA A 51 -16.30 -1.69 -13.56
N ASN A 52 -15.10 -1.92 -13.02
CA ASN A 52 -14.60 -3.25 -12.64
C ASN A 52 -14.40 -3.31 -11.12
N GLY A 53 -15.39 -2.89 -10.36
CA GLY A 53 -15.30 -2.66 -8.91
C GLY A 53 -15.63 -3.85 -8.03
N LEU A 54 -16.30 -4.88 -8.53
CA LEU A 54 -16.69 -6.04 -7.72
C LEU A 54 -15.44 -6.83 -7.28
N ARG A 55 -15.22 -6.90 -5.97
CA ARG A 55 -14.06 -7.56 -5.35
C ARG A 55 -14.49 -8.54 -4.27
N ARG A 56 -13.74 -9.64 -4.13
CA ARG A 56 -13.87 -10.54 -2.99
C ARG A 56 -13.12 -10.00 -1.78
N MET A 57 -13.62 -10.29 -0.60
CA MET A 57 -12.87 -10.17 0.63
C MET A 57 -12.06 -11.45 0.85
N ALA A 58 -10.80 -11.32 1.24
CA ALA A 58 -9.91 -12.46 1.49
C ALA A 58 -9.15 -12.29 2.80
N THR A 59 -8.98 -13.40 3.52
CA THR A 59 -8.16 -13.49 4.73
C THR A 59 -6.81 -14.09 4.38
N PHE A 60 -5.75 -13.47 4.86
CA PHE A 60 -4.37 -13.97 4.77
C PHE A 60 -3.79 -14.15 6.18
N PRO A 61 -2.69 -14.88 6.36
CA PRO A 61 -2.05 -14.98 7.67
C PRO A 61 -1.80 -13.61 8.28
N GLN A 62 -2.13 -13.42 9.55
CA GLN A 62 -2.05 -12.16 10.30
C GLN A 62 -2.89 -11.00 9.73
N LYS A 63 -3.90 -11.28 8.88
CA LYS A 63 -4.80 -10.30 8.29
C LYS A 63 -6.26 -10.66 8.54
N ARG A 64 -7.08 -9.66 8.95
CA ARG A 64 -8.54 -9.75 8.84
C ARG A 64 -8.95 -9.77 7.36
N PRO A 65 -10.24 -10.01 7.03
CA PRO A 65 -10.70 -9.92 5.65
C PRO A 65 -10.38 -8.53 5.04
N LEU A 66 -9.59 -8.52 3.96
CA LEU A 66 -9.24 -7.34 3.16
C LEU A 66 -9.79 -7.48 1.75
N ILE A 67 -9.88 -6.37 1.02
CA ILE A 67 -10.34 -6.34 -0.37
C ILE A 67 -9.24 -6.95 -1.26
N LEU A 68 -9.55 -8.04 -1.93
CA LEU A 68 -8.61 -8.78 -2.77
C LEU A 68 -8.57 -8.19 -4.17
N LEU A 69 -7.43 -7.66 -4.57
CA LEU A 69 -7.16 -7.31 -5.97
C LEU A 69 -6.51 -8.48 -6.71
N THR A 70 -5.43 -9.03 -6.18
CA THR A 70 -4.78 -10.26 -6.68
C THR A 70 -4.28 -11.11 -5.51
N SER A 71 -4.25 -12.45 -5.72
CA SER A 71 -3.72 -13.39 -4.72
C SER A 71 -2.22 -13.69 -4.92
N ARG A 72 -1.71 -13.58 -6.15
CA ARG A 72 -0.31 -13.79 -6.52
C ARG A 72 0.15 -12.78 -7.57
N PRO A 73 1.06 -11.87 -7.21
CA PRO A 73 1.47 -11.51 -5.85
C PRO A 73 0.27 -10.98 -5.05
N PRO A 74 0.26 -11.08 -3.70
CA PRO A 74 -0.83 -10.57 -2.91
C PRO A 74 -0.91 -9.04 -3.01
N GLN A 75 -2.09 -8.57 -3.41
CA GLN A 75 -2.46 -7.17 -3.43
C GLN A 75 -3.81 -7.06 -2.71
N LEU A 76 -3.78 -6.49 -1.52
CA LEU A 76 -4.91 -6.40 -0.62
C LEU A 76 -5.12 -4.94 -0.24
N GLU A 77 -6.35 -4.47 -0.36
CA GLU A 77 -6.72 -3.11 -0.02
C GLU A 77 -7.47 -3.10 1.33
N THR A 78 -7.15 -2.13 2.18
CA THR A 78 -7.86 -1.88 3.44
C THR A 78 -9.30 -1.45 3.13
N PRO A 79 -10.33 -2.10 3.69
CA PRO A 79 -11.70 -1.60 3.59
C PRO A 79 -11.80 -0.19 4.15
N PHE A 80 -12.37 0.76 3.39
CA PHE A 80 -12.28 2.18 3.69
C PHE A 80 -12.85 2.56 5.07
N LYS A 81 -13.86 1.84 5.56
CA LYS A 81 -14.45 2.03 6.89
C LYS A 81 -13.45 1.85 8.04
N VAL A 82 -12.35 1.12 7.83
CA VAL A 82 -11.29 0.91 8.84
C VAL A 82 -10.65 2.24 9.26
N PHE A 83 -10.57 3.20 8.36
CA PHE A 83 -10.03 4.54 8.68
C PHE A 83 -10.88 5.35 9.64
N ASN A 84 -12.06 4.84 10.02
CA ASN A 84 -12.91 5.41 11.07
C ASN A 84 -12.76 4.67 12.41
N GLU A 85 -11.95 3.60 12.48
CA GLU A 85 -11.68 2.86 13.74
C GLU A 85 -10.68 3.60 14.63
N GLY A 86 -9.83 4.46 14.05
CA GLY A 86 -8.83 5.26 14.76
C GLY A 86 -7.78 5.83 13.82
N ILE A 87 -6.92 6.68 14.38
CA ILE A 87 -5.88 7.38 13.59
C ILE A 87 -4.78 6.42 13.09
N PHE A 88 -4.49 5.35 13.84
CA PHE A 88 -3.55 4.31 13.43
C PHE A 88 -4.30 3.11 12.88
N THR A 89 -3.96 2.74 11.65
CA THR A 89 -4.54 1.57 10.98
C THR A 89 -4.06 0.30 11.67
N PRO A 90 -4.95 -0.60 12.13
CA PRO A 90 -4.55 -1.85 12.75
C PRO A 90 -3.66 -2.71 11.84
N ASN A 91 -2.67 -3.40 12.42
CA ASN A 91 -1.70 -4.21 11.65
C ASN A 91 -2.38 -5.27 10.78
N ASP A 92 -3.45 -5.88 11.29
CA ASP A 92 -4.23 -6.88 10.56
C ASP A 92 -5.11 -6.30 9.45
N ALA A 93 -5.41 -4.99 9.50
CA ALA A 93 -6.17 -4.28 8.48
C ALA A 93 -5.29 -3.51 7.47
N PHE A 94 -3.98 -3.42 7.72
CA PHE A 94 -3.08 -2.64 6.87
C PHE A 94 -2.93 -3.29 5.49
N PHE A 95 -3.03 -2.50 4.43
CA PHE A 95 -2.96 -2.95 3.04
C PHE A 95 -1.65 -3.69 2.72
N VAL A 96 -1.69 -4.51 1.66
CA VAL A 96 -0.54 -5.31 1.18
C VAL A 96 -0.35 -5.06 -0.30
N ARG A 97 0.88 -4.84 -0.71
CA ARG A 97 1.23 -4.65 -2.11
C ARG A 97 2.61 -5.27 -2.42
N TYR A 98 2.64 -6.29 -3.26
CA TYR A 98 3.86 -6.86 -3.81
C TYR A 98 3.90 -6.72 -5.32
N HIS A 99 5.11 -6.69 -5.90
CA HIS A 99 5.34 -6.70 -7.33
C HIS A 99 5.50 -8.12 -7.85
N TRP A 100 6.24 -8.93 -7.10
CA TRP A 100 6.60 -10.29 -7.44
C TRP A 100 5.93 -11.29 -6.51
N SER A 101 5.74 -12.52 -7.00
CA SER A 101 5.16 -13.61 -6.22
C SER A 101 6.20 -14.46 -5.48
N GLY A 102 7.49 -14.25 -5.74
CA GLY A 102 8.59 -14.81 -4.96
C GLY A 102 8.74 -14.09 -3.63
N ILE A 103 7.83 -14.35 -2.68
CA ILE A 103 7.79 -13.73 -1.37
C ILE A 103 8.29 -14.74 -0.34
N PRO A 104 9.18 -14.36 0.59
CA PRO A 104 9.57 -15.25 1.67
C PRO A 104 8.36 -15.63 2.53
N THR A 105 8.18 -16.91 2.78
CA THR A 105 7.07 -17.45 3.59
C THR A 105 7.48 -17.75 5.03
N ASN A 106 8.78 -17.92 5.24
CA ASN A 106 9.38 -18.12 6.56
C ASN A 106 10.76 -17.46 6.60
N ILE A 107 11.02 -16.68 7.64
CA ILE A 107 12.31 -16.03 7.87
C ILE A 107 12.70 -16.29 9.33
N ASP A 108 13.83 -16.97 9.56
CA ASP A 108 14.41 -17.08 10.91
C ASP A 108 15.06 -15.74 11.29
N PRO A 109 14.52 -15.00 12.25
CA PRO A 109 15.06 -13.69 12.64
C PRO A 109 16.48 -13.78 13.25
N ARG A 110 16.89 -14.94 13.76
CA ARG A 110 18.25 -15.14 14.32
C ARG A 110 19.30 -15.27 13.22
N ALA A 111 18.93 -15.89 12.10
CA ALA A 111 19.79 -16.04 10.92
C ALA A 111 19.72 -14.82 9.98
N TYR A 112 18.69 -13.99 10.13
CA TYR A 112 18.49 -12.83 9.27
C TYR A 112 19.62 -11.80 9.42
N ARG A 113 20.06 -11.27 8.26
CA ARG A 113 21.05 -10.19 8.16
C ARG A 113 20.60 -9.16 7.12
N VAL A 114 20.99 -7.91 7.35
CA VAL A 114 20.98 -6.86 6.35
C VAL A 114 22.41 -6.50 6.00
N GLU A 115 22.71 -6.55 4.70
CA GLU A 115 24.05 -6.26 4.18
C GLU A 115 24.13 -4.78 3.78
N ILE A 116 25.19 -4.09 4.24
CA ILE A 116 25.51 -2.71 3.85
C ILE A 116 26.83 -2.73 3.11
N LYS A 117 26.82 -2.27 1.85
CA LYS A 117 27.95 -2.37 0.95
C LYS A 117 28.07 -1.21 -0.05
N GLY A 118 28.95 -1.33 -1.04
CA GLY A 118 29.20 -0.33 -2.08
C GLY A 118 30.22 0.71 -1.65
N LEU A 119 29.94 1.99 -1.88
CA LEU A 119 30.88 3.09 -1.60
C LEU A 119 30.92 3.44 -0.10
N VAL A 120 31.41 2.49 0.72
CA VAL A 120 31.55 2.59 2.18
C VAL A 120 32.98 2.20 2.59
N ASP A 121 33.43 2.70 3.73
CA ASP A 121 34.77 2.35 4.29
C ASP A 121 34.76 0.91 4.82
N LYS A 122 33.69 0.51 5.50
CA LYS A 122 33.54 -0.79 6.12
C LYS A 122 32.18 -1.40 5.75
N PRO A 123 32.14 -2.41 4.87
CA PRO A 123 30.93 -3.19 4.66
C PRO A 123 30.45 -3.81 5.95
N LEU A 124 29.14 -3.83 6.19
CA LEU A 124 28.52 -4.38 7.40
C LEU A 124 27.54 -5.49 7.04
N SER A 125 27.43 -6.47 7.92
CA SER A 125 26.40 -7.51 7.91
C SER A 125 25.72 -7.50 9.29
N LEU A 126 24.57 -6.85 9.41
CA LEU A 126 23.94 -6.59 10.69
C LEU A 126 22.75 -7.52 10.96
N SER A 127 22.74 -8.13 12.13
CA SER A 127 21.60 -8.86 12.67
C SER A 127 20.52 -7.90 13.21
N LEU A 128 19.30 -8.40 13.43
CA LEU A 128 18.26 -7.63 14.11
C LEU A 128 18.65 -7.21 15.52
N ASP A 129 19.38 -8.05 16.24
CA ASP A 129 19.81 -7.75 17.62
C ASP A 129 20.87 -6.65 17.65
N GLU A 130 21.76 -6.58 16.65
CA GLU A 130 22.70 -5.47 16.51
C GLU A 130 21.99 -4.17 16.18
N LEU A 131 21.02 -4.19 15.26
CA LEU A 131 20.18 -3.02 14.96
C LEU A 131 19.40 -2.53 16.19
N ARG A 132 18.84 -3.44 16.98
CA ARG A 132 18.06 -3.11 18.19
C ARG A 132 18.92 -2.52 19.32
N LYS A 133 20.23 -2.70 19.28
CA LYS A 133 21.17 -2.09 20.24
C LYS A 133 21.54 -0.65 19.88
N MET A 134 21.25 -0.21 18.64
CA MET A 134 21.44 1.18 18.23
C MET A 134 20.36 2.09 18.82
N ASP A 135 20.56 3.42 18.71
CA ASP A 135 19.58 4.42 19.14
C ASP A 135 18.25 4.23 18.38
N THR A 136 17.26 3.76 19.09
CA THR A 136 15.93 3.45 18.54
C THR A 136 15.03 4.67 18.51
N VAL A 137 14.30 4.87 17.42
CA VAL A 137 13.29 5.91 17.29
C VAL A 137 11.92 5.32 16.98
N THR A 138 10.87 6.02 17.38
CA THR A 138 9.49 5.71 16.98
C THR A 138 8.90 6.91 16.26
N LEU A 139 8.38 6.69 15.06
CA LEU A 139 7.82 7.71 14.19
C LEU A 139 6.43 7.29 13.71
N ALA A 140 5.44 8.19 13.79
CA ALA A 140 4.15 7.99 13.14
C ALA A 140 4.24 8.45 11.69
N ALA A 141 3.93 7.57 10.75
CA ALA A 141 3.96 7.91 9.33
C ALA A 141 2.91 7.14 8.53
N ALA A 142 2.26 7.87 7.62
CA ALA A 142 1.38 7.32 6.61
C ALA A 142 2.18 6.60 5.53
N HIS A 143 1.68 5.45 5.10
CA HIS A 143 2.19 4.68 3.99
C HIS A 143 1.11 4.60 2.92
N GLN A 144 1.38 5.06 1.70
CA GLN A 144 0.42 5.07 0.60
C GLN A 144 1.04 4.48 -0.67
N CYS A 145 0.33 3.55 -1.31
CA CYS A 145 0.72 3.05 -2.63
C CYS A 145 0.69 4.18 -3.67
N SER A 146 1.66 4.21 -4.58
CA SER A 146 1.70 5.19 -5.69
C SER A 146 0.43 5.16 -6.55
N GLY A 147 -0.17 3.97 -6.69
CA GLY A 147 -1.40 3.73 -7.45
C GLY A 147 -2.66 3.71 -6.59
N ASN A 148 -2.64 4.22 -5.35
CA ASN A 148 -3.86 4.37 -4.57
C ASN A 148 -4.86 5.24 -5.34
N SER A 149 -6.12 4.79 -5.45
CA SER A 149 -7.18 5.44 -6.22
C SER A 149 -7.04 5.37 -7.75
N ARG A 150 -6.20 4.47 -8.28
CA ARG A 150 -6.03 4.30 -9.75
C ARG A 150 -7.32 3.86 -10.43
N GLY A 151 -8.19 3.12 -9.76
CA GLY A 151 -9.48 2.68 -10.30
C GLY A 151 -10.39 3.83 -10.75
N PHE A 152 -10.18 5.03 -10.23
CA PHE A 152 -10.93 6.24 -10.61
C PHE A 152 -10.33 7.00 -11.79
N SER A 153 -9.27 6.51 -12.43
CA SER A 153 -8.68 7.18 -13.60
C SER A 153 -9.58 7.07 -14.81
N ASN A 154 -9.87 8.21 -15.45
CA ASN A 154 -10.65 8.28 -16.67
C ASN A 154 -9.95 9.21 -17.68
N PRO A 155 -9.51 8.75 -18.86
CA PRO A 155 -9.50 7.33 -19.31
C PRO A 155 -8.75 6.39 -18.36
N ARG A 156 -9.18 5.12 -18.37
CA ARG A 156 -8.53 4.05 -17.61
C ARG A 156 -7.05 3.93 -17.99
N VAL A 157 -6.21 3.61 -16.98
CA VAL A 157 -4.77 3.41 -17.14
C VAL A 157 -4.36 1.99 -16.78
N PRO A 158 -3.21 1.48 -17.27
CA PRO A 158 -2.69 0.17 -16.89
C PRO A 158 -2.37 0.06 -15.40
N GLY A 159 -2.43 -1.17 -14.87
CA GLY A 159 -2.09 -1.52 -13.49
C GLY A 159 -3.30 -1.85 -12.62
N GLY A 160 -3.04 -2.15 -11.36
CA GLY A 160 -4.09 -2.56 -10.41
C GLY A 160 -5.07 -1.43 -10.12
N GLU A 161 -6.34 -1.70 -10.29
CA GLU A 161 -7.44 -0.76 -10.02
C GLU A 161 -7.77 -0.76 -8.53
N LEU A 162 -6.99 -0.01 -7.77
CA LEU A 162 -7.22 0.23 -6.35
C LEU A 162 -8.24 1.36 -6.16
N ALA A 163 -9.08 1.24 -5.14
CA ALA A 163 -9.88 2.37 -4.64
C ALA A 163 -9.02 3.21 -3.67
N ASN A 164 -9.59 3.72 -2.60
CA ASN A 164 -8.91 4.63 -1.67
C ASN A 164 -8.21 3.93 -0.49
N GLY A 165 -8.22 2.60 -0.42
CA GLY A 165 -7.77 1.84 0.73
C GLY A 165 -6.31 1.33 0.65
N ALA A 166 -5.57 1.59 -0.43
CA ALA A 166 -4.16 1.21 -0.51
C ALA A 166 -3.26 2.21 0.23
N MET A 167 -3.63 2.51 1.47
CA MET A 167 -2.92 3.38 2.40
C MET A 167 -3.12 2.90 3.85
N GLY A 168 -2.38 3.47 4.77
CA GLY A 168 -2.54 3.27 6.20
C GLY A 168 -1.56 4.15 6.97
N ASN A 169 -1.84 4.37 8.24
CA ASN A 169 -1.00 5.13 9.15
C ASN A 169 -0.57 4.25 10.31
N ALA A 170 0.71 4.24 10.67
CA ALA A 170 1.21 3.44 11.78
C ALA A 170 2.34 4.14 12.53
N LYS A 171 2.58 3.68 13.76
CA LYS A 171 3.80 3.97 14.51
C LYS A 171 4.85 2.94 14.10
N TRP A 172 5.96 3.41 13.57
CA TRP A 172 7.08 2.59 13.14
C TRP A 172 8.22 2.75 14.13
N THR A 173 8.77 1.62 14.61
CA THR A 173 9.90 1.63 15.54
C THR A 173 11.09 0.95 14.89
N GLY A 174 12.25 1.59 14.97
CA GLY A 174 13.47 1.11 14.33
C GLY A 174 14.65 2.04 14.56
N VAL A 175 15.66 1.94 13.72
CA VAL A 175 16.87 2.75 13.75
C VAL A 175 16.89 3.72 12.55
N PRO A 176 17.32 4.99 12.70
CA PRO A 176 17.55 5.88 11.56
C PRO A 176 18.58 5.28 10.60
N LEU A 177 18.27 5.28 9.29
CA LEU A 177 19.18 4.81 8.25
C LEU A 177 20.53 5.52 8.32
N LYS A 178 20.52 6.82 8.59
CA LYS A 178 21.72 7.65 8.78
C LYS A 178 22.72 7.02 9.76
N LYS A 179 22.25 6.50 10.89
CA LYS A 179 23.13 5.87 11.90
C LYS A 179 23.83 4.62 11.37
N VAL A 180 23.12 3.82 10.58
CA VAL A 180 23.67 2.62 9.93
C VAL A 180 24.70 3.00 8.87
N LEU A 181 24.41 4.02 8.05
CA LEU A 181 25.33 4.51 7.02
C LEU A 181 26.56 5.20 7.63
N GLU A 182 26.41 5.95 8.73
CA GLU A 182 27.53 6.54 9.48
C GLU A 182 28.46 5.43 10.03
N GLN A 183 27.90 4.35 10.55
CA GLN A 183 28.70 3.20 11.03
C GLN A 183 29.47 2.50 9.92
N ALA A 184 28.90 2.45 8.72
CA ALA A 184 29.58 1.89 7.54
C ALA A 184 30.66 2.83 6.96
N GLY A 185 30.56 4.14 7.25
CA GLY A 185 31.47 5.15 6.71
C GLY A 185 31.23 5.40 5.22
N VAL A 186 30.20 6.22 4.90
CA VAL A 186 29.91 6.60 3.50
C VAL A 186 31.05 7.42 2.93
N LYS A 187 31.64 6.99 1.82
CA LYS A 187 32.74 7.67 1.16
C LYS A 187 32.29 8.89 0.36
N ALA A 188 33.19 9.81 0.16
CA ALA A 188 33.00 10.93 -0.74
C ALA A 188 32.69 10.44 -2.17
N GLY A 189 31.80 11.16 -2.88
CA GLY A 189 31.35 10.79 -4.22
C GLY A 189 30.12 9.86 -4.22
N ALA A 190 29.55 9.52 -3.05
CA ALA A 190 28.28 8.83 -2.98
C ALA A 190 27.14 9.71 -3.56
N VAL A 191 26.33 9.14 -4.45
CA VAL A 191 25.24 9.83 -5.16
C VAL A 191 23.88 9.31 -4.68
N GLN A 192 23.72 7.99 -4.60
CA GLN A 192 22.47 7.36 -4.17
C GLN A 192 22.74 6.20 -3.22
N VAL A 193 21.69 5.79 -2.51
CA VAL A 193 21.63 4.55 -1.73
C VAL A 193 20.51 3.70 -2.30
N SER A 194 20.82 2.46 -2.71
CA SER A 194 19.83 1.51 -3.19
C SER A 194 19.47 0.49 -2.12
N PHE A 195 18.25 -0.02 -2.21
CA PHE A 195 17.62 -0.93 -1.25
C PHE A 195 17.01 -2.11 -1.96
N ASN A 196 17.34 -3.32 -1.52
CA ASN A 196 16.77 -4.57 -2.00
C ASN A 196 16.16 -5.37 -0.85
N GLY A 197 15.12 -6.16 -1.15
CA GLY A 197 14.44 -7.05 -0.22
C GLY A 197 14.65 -8.51 -0.58
N LEU A 198 14.06 -9.42 0.21
CA LEU A 198 14.08 -10.85 -0.06
C LEU A 198 13.02 -11.30 -1.06
N ASP A 199 12.09 -10.43 -1.47
CA ASP A 199 11.12 -10.75 -2.53
C ASP A 199 11.79 -10.63 -3.90
N HIS A 200 11.51 -11.60 -4.76
CA HIS A 200 12.19 -11.75 -6.04
C HIS A 200 11.21 -12.14 -7.17
N PRO A 201 11.58 -11.93 -8.44
CA PRO A 201 10.84 -12.49 -9.57
C PRO A 201 10.70 -14.01 -9.44
N PRO A 202 9.53 -14.58 -9.78
CA PRO A 202 9.32 -16.04 -9.72
C PRO A 202 10.13 -16.79 -10.79
N PHE A 203 10.61 -16.09 -11.82
CA PHE A 203 11.43 -16.59 -12.92
C PHE A 203 12.66 -15.70 -13.07
N GLY A 204 13.81 -16.26 -13.46
CA GLY A 204 15.13 -15.61 -13.42
C GLY A 204 15.30 -14.32 -14.24
N ASP A 205 14.42 -14.05 -15.21
CA ASP A 205 14.56 -12.93 -16.16
C ASP A 205 13.83 -11.64 -15.75
N GLY A 206 13.12 -11.64 -14.61
CA GLY A 206 12.41 -10.45 -14.12
C GLY A 206 13.36 -9.43 -13.48
N PRO A 207 13.11 -8.11 -13.62
CA PRO A 207 13.89 -7.11 -12.92
C PRO A 207 13.61 -7.15 -11.43
N ASP A 208 14.63 -7.42 -10.61
CA ASP A 208 14.52 -7.40 -9.16
C ASP A 208 14.06 -6.04 -8.64
N PHE A 209 13.23 -6.06 -7.57
CA PHE A 209 12.58 -4.84 -7.07
C PHE A 209 13.53 -4.02 -6.21
N ILE A 210 14.43 -3.30 -6.85
CA ILE A 210 15.40 -2.41 -6.19
C ILE A 210 15.01 -0.96 -6.39
N LYS A 211 14.96 -0.19 -5.30
CA LYS A 211 14.70 1.25 -5.29
C LYS A 211 15.90 2.01 -4.74
N ALA A 212 16.04 3.28 -5.09
CA ALA A 212 17.10 4.13 -4.58
C ALA A 212 16.57 5.48 -4.09
N LEU A 213 17.28 6.06 -3.15
CA LEU A 213 17.12 7.44 -2.68
C LEU A 213 18.43 8.19 -2.93
N ASP A 214 18.31 9.48 -3.19
CA ASP A 214 19.48 10.36 -3.24
C ASP A 214 20.18 10.37 -1.88
N ILE A 215 21.50 10.48 -1.88
CA ILE A 215 22.33 10.37 -0.67
C ILE A 215 21.90 11.38 0.41
N ASP A 216 21.56 12.59 0.02
CA ASP A 216 21.14 13.64 0.95
C ASP A 216 19.87 13.23 1.71
N HIS A 217 18.89 12.63 1.01
CA HIS A 217 17.67 12.13 1.64
C HIS A 217 17.92 10.87 2.49
N ALA A 218 18.79 9.97 2.03
CA ALA A 218 19.17 8.79 2.82
C ALA A 218 19.89 9.17 4.13
N MET A 219 20.57 10.31 4.15
CA MET A 219 21.36 10.82 5.28
C MET A 219 20.69 11.95 6.08
N ASP A 220 19.43 12.34 5.77
CA ASP A 220 18.73 13.43 6.47
C ASP A 220 18.27 13.06 7.91
N GLY A 221 18.29 11.77 8.24
CA GLY A 221 17.87 11.24 9.55
C GLY A 221 16.38 10.91 9.66
N GLU A 222 15.57 11.13 8.62
CA GLU A 222 14.14 10.84 8.60
C GLU A 222 13.83 9.42 8.13
N VAL A 223 14.66 8.88 7.20
CA VAL A 223 14.55 7.51 6.71
C VAL A 223 15.00 6.53 7.79
N MET A 224 14.28 5.42 7.97
CA MET A 224 14.57 4.46 9.02
C MET A 224 14.41 3.00 8.59
N LEU A 225 15.11 2.11 9.28
CA LEU A 225 14.97 0.66 9.21
C LEU A 225 14.08 0.22 10.37
N ALA A 226 12.84 -0.19 10.07
CA ALA A 226 11.86 -0.54 11.10
C ALA A 226 11.67 -2.05 11.22
N TRP A 227 11.60 -2.53 12.46
CA TRP A 227 11.25 -3.91 12.81
C TRP A 227 9.92 -4.03 13.54
N SER A 228 9.31 -2.91 13.95
CA SER A 228 8.05 -2.90 14.67
C SER A 228 7.04 -1.94 14.03
N MET A 229 5.78 -2.28 14.13
CA MET A 229 4.63 -1.54 13.62
C MET A 229 3.52 -1.54 14.67
N ASN A 230 3.10 -0.36 15.13
CA ASN A 230 2.10 -0.17 16.18
C ASN A 230 2.43 -0.93 17.49
N GLY A 231 3.71 -1.02 17.85
CA GLY A 231 4.18 -1.66 19.08
C GLY A 231 4.29 -3.19 19.03
N ALA A 232 4.07 -3.80 17.85
CA ALA A 232 4.24 -5.25 17.63
C ALA A 232 5.26 -5.49 16.50
N ASP A 233 5.73 -6.72 16.34
CA ASP A 233 6.52 -7.11 15.18
C ASP A 233 5.75 -6.84 13.88
N LEU A 234 6.47 -6.57 12.81
CA LEU A 234 5.88 -6.43 11.48
C LEU A 234 5.13 -7.71 11.10
N PRO A 235 3.88 -7.62 10.60
CA PRO A 235 3.28 -8.77 9.93
C PRO A 235 4.14 -9.22 8.74
N MET A 236 4.19 -10.53 8.45
CA MET A 236 4.97 -11.07 7.33
C MET A 236 4.72 -10.30 6.04
N LEU A 237 3.46 -10.11 5.65
CA LEU A 237 3.09 -9.41 4.42
C LEU A 237 3.32 -7.89 4.46
N ASN A 238 3.69 -7.33 5.60
CA ASN A 238 4.09 -5.93 5.74
C ASN A 238 5.59 -5.73 5.87
N GLY A 239 6.39 -6.81 5.70
CA GLY A 239 7.85 -6.72 5.54
C GLY A 239 8.67 -7.25 6.71
N TYR A 240 8.10 -8.20 7.54
CA TYR A 240 8.87 -8.89 8.58
C TYR A 240 10.18 -9.48 8.00
N PRO A 241 11.32 -9.45 8.70
CA PRO A 241 11.50 -8.90 10.04
C PRO A 241 11.96 -7.43 10.04
N LEU A 242 12.35 -6.88 8.90
CA LEU A 242 12.88 -5.53 8.73
C LEU A 242 12.36 -4.91 7.44
N ARG A 243 11.99 -3.64 7.49
CA ARG A 243 11.62 -2.90 6.29
C ARG A 243 12.17 -1.47 6.30
N LEU A 244 12.33 -0.92 5.09
CA LEU A 244 12.62 0.50 4.92
C LEU A 244 11.35 1.32 5.10
N ILE A 245 11.44 2.40 5.85
CA ILE A 245 10.43 3.44 6.04
C ILE A 245 10.99 4.74 5.48
N VAL A 246 10.29 5.33 4.51
CA VAL A 246 10.66 6.60 3.87
C VAL A 246 9.50 7.59 4.08
N PRO A 247 9.46 8.28 5.22
CA PRO A 247 8.32 9.12 5.61
C PRO A 247 8.03 10.20 4.56
N GLY A 248 6.74 10.40 4.26
CA GLY A 248 6.31 11.38 3.26
C GLY A 248 6.49 10.96 1.79
N TYR A 249 7.16 9.85 1.50
CA TYR A 249 7.32 9.30 0.15
C TYR A 249 6.34 8.16 -0.13
N TYR A 250 5.94 8.03 -1.41
CA TYR A 250 5.07 6.92 -1.84
C TYR A 250 5.68 5.56 -1.54
N GLY A 251 4.81 4.59 -1.25
CA GLY A 251 5.15 3.25 -0.78
C GLY A 251 6.05 2.42 -1.68
N THR A 252 6.30 2.86 -2.92
CA THR A 252 7.26 2.21 -3.81
C THR A 252 8.68 2.24 -3.25
N TYR A 253 9.02 3.20 -2.40
CA TYR A 253 10.34 3.31 -1.75
C TYR A 253 10.46 2.51 -0.45
N TRP A 254 9.35 2.06 0.12
CA TRP A 254 9.30 1.40 1.41
C TRP A 254 9.54 -0.11 1.24
N VAL A 255 10.79 -0.47 0.92
CA VAL A 255 11.19 -1.86 0.64
C VAL A 255 10.92 -2.76 1.84
N LYS A 256 10.25 -3.91 1.59
CA LYS A 256 9.91 -4.93 2.57
C LYS A 256 10.98 -6.02 2.62
N HIS A 257 11.08 -6.73 3.76
CA HIS A 257 12.05 -7.80 3.95
C HIS A 257 13.47 -7.34 3.56
N LEU A 258 13.83 -6.12 3.99
CA LEU A 258 15.04 -5.42 3.57
C LEU A 258 16.28 -6.26 3.87
N SER A 259 17.00 -6.68 2.86
CA SER A 259 18.17 -7.55 2.97
C SER A 259 19.48 -6.89 2.53
N GLU A 260 19.39 -5.83 1.74
CA GLU A 260 20.58 -5.20 1.19
C GLU A 260 20.42 -3.68 1.06
N ILE A 261 21.49 -2.96 1.42
CA ILE A 261 21.67 -1.51 1.28
C ILE A 261 22.99 -1.29 0.57
N THR A 262 22.97 -0.67 -0.62
CA THR A 262 24.19 -0.43 -1.40
C THR A 262 24.37 1.06 -1.66
N VAL A 263 25.48 1.64 -1.21
CA VAL A 263 25.85 3.02 -1.51
C VAL A 263 26.47 3.08 -2.92
N LEU A 264 25.95 3.96 -3.77
CA LEU A 264 26.28 4.06 -5.19
C LEU A 264 27.00 5.36 -5.51
N ASP A 265 27.92 5.32 -6.48
CA ASP A 265 28.64 6.46 -7.04
C ASP A 265 27.91 7.14 -8.23
N LYS A 266 26.74 6.66 -8.58
CA LYS A 266 25.89 7.15 -9.68
C LYS A 266 24.44 6.79 -9.46
N ASP A 267 23.55 7.39 -10.25
CA ASP A 267 22.14 7.09 -10.24
C ASP A 267 21.86 5.62 -10.61
N LEU A 268 20.97 4.98 -9.84
CA LEU A 268 20.50 3.64 -10.13
C LEU A 268 19.62 3.65 -11.40
N ASN A 269 20.14 3.05 -12.45
CA ASN A 269 19.42 2.89 -13.71
C ASN A 269 18.93 1.45 -13.86
N ASN A 270 17.77 1.15 -13.27
CA ASN A 270 17.07 -0.11 -13.43
C ASN A 270 15.63 0.11 -13.90
N PHE A 271 14.89 -0.98 -14.16
CA PHE A 271 13.49 -0.90 -14.60
C PHE A 271 12.62 -0.08 -13.62
N TRP A 272 12.80 -0.23 -12.29
CA TRP A 272 11.96 0.36 -11.27
C TRP A 272 12.27 1.84 -10.95
N MET A 273 13.40 2.36 -11.42
CA MET A 273 13.78 3.77 -11.33
C MET A 273 13.72 4.47 -12.69
N GLY A 274 14.14 3.78 -13.77
CA GLY A 274 14.25 4.33 -15.10
C GLY A 274 12.96 4.24 -15.94
N THR A 275 12.11 3.22 -15.70
CA THR A 275 10.92 2.97 -16.52
C THR A 275 9.63 3.03 -15.71
N ALA A 276 9.52 2.21 -14.64
CA ALA A 276 8.35 2.21 -13.76
C ALA A 276 8.44 3.32 -12.71
N TYR A 277 7.29 3.64 -12.09
CA TYR A 277 7.19 4.66 -11.04
C TYR A 277 7.70 6.05 -11.43
N ARG A 278 7.46 6.40 -12.69
CA ARG A 278 7.75 7.72 -13.22
C ARG A 278 6.47 8.52 -13.44
N ILE A 279 6.57 9.83 -13.26
CA ILE A 279 5.49 10.80 -13.41
C ILE A 279 5.92 11.88 -14.39
N PRO A 280 4.99 12.61 -15.04
CA PRO A 280 5.32 13.78 -15.87
C PRO A 280 6.19 14.77 -15.10
N ASP A 281 7.25 15.24 -15.74
CA ASP A 281 8.16 16.23 -15.14
C ASP A 281 7.65 17.64 -15.42
N ASN A 282 6.57 18.00 -14.72
CA ASN A 282 5.97 19.32 -14.71
C ASN A 282 5.31 19.60 -13.35
N ALA A 283 4.84 20.81 -13.14
CA ALA A 283 4.32 21.27 -11.85
C ALA A 283 3.12 20.42 -11.33
N CYS A 284 2.23 19.96 -12.22
CA CYS A 284 1.06 19.16 -11.83
C CYS A 284 1.31 17.64 -11.81
N ALA A 285 2.47 17.15 -12.26
CA ALA A 285 2.73 15.74 -12.50
C ALA A 285 1.62 15.09 -13.37
N CYS A 286 1.08 15.83 -14.34
CA CYS A 286 -0.07 15.47 -15.14
C CYS A 286 0.14 15.75 -16.63
N VAL A 287 -0.68 15.11 -17.45
CA VAL A 287 -0.87 15.41 -18.88
C VAL A 287 -2.36 15.38 -19.20
N ALA A 288 -2.75 15.84 -20.38
CA ALA A 288 -4.12 15.70 -20.84
C ALA A 288 -4.55 14.21 -20.83
N PRO A 289 -5.81 13.90 -20.48
CA PRO A 289 -6.32 12.54 -20.49
C PRO A 289 -6.04 11.80 -21.79
N GLY A 290 -5.43 10.60 -21.71
CA GLY A 290 -4.96 9.82 -22.87
C GLY A 290 -3.64 10.29 -23.48
N GLY A 291 -3.04 11.36 -22.98
CA GLY A 291 -1.78 11.91 -23.48
C GLY A 291 -0.54 11.11 -23.04
N LYS A 292 0.61 11.39 -23.67
CA LYS A 292 1.91 10.78 -23.36
C LYS A 292 2.79 11.73 -22.56
N MET A 293 3.65 11.17 -21.73
CA MET A 293 4.70 11.95 -21.03
C MET A 293 5.84 12.29 -22.00
N ALA A 294 6.08 13.57 -22.25
CA ALA A 294 7.25 14.03 -23.02
C ALA A 294 8.56 13.91 -22.22
N LYS A 295 8.51 14.34 -20.94
CA LYS A 295 9.58 14.19 -19.96
C LYS A 295 9.02 13.57 -18.69
N SER A 296 9.83 12.82 -17.97
CA SER A 296 9.41 12.17 -16.74
C SER A 296 10.51 12.19 -15.69
N ARG A 297 10.08 12.15 -14.43
CA ARG A 297 10.96 12.00 -13.25
C ARG A 297 10.46 10.88 -12.35
N PRO A 298 11.29 10.30 -11.47
CA PRO A 298 10.84 9.37 -10.46
C PRO A 298 9.75 10.00 -9.60
N ILE A 299 8.76 9.21 -9.19
CA ILE A 299 7.77 9.64 -8.17
C ILE A 299 8.51 9.87 -6.85
N GLY A 300 8.01 10.78 -6.02
CA GLY A 300 8.66 11.13 -4.75
C GLY A 300 7.68 11.28 -3.59
N ARG A 301 7.58 12.49 -3.05
CA ARG A 301 6.73 12.82 -1.91
C ARG A 301 5.23 12.75 -2.24
N PHE A 302 4.41 12.47 -1.22
CA PHE A 302 2.95 12.49 -1.33
C PHE A 302 2.43 13.83 -1.78
N ALA A 303 1.41 13.79 -2.63
CA ALA A 303 0.47 14.89 -2.74
C ALA A 303 -0.44 14.93 -1.51
N ILE A 304 -0.85 16.14 -1.10
CA ILE A 304 -1.79 16.34 0.01
C ILE A 304 -3.13 15.68 -0.28
N ARG A 305 -3.74 15.02 0.72
CA ARG A 305 -5.05 14.36 0.63
C ARG A 305 -5.87 14.55 1.90
N SER A 306 -7.18 14.49 1.73
CA SER A 306 -8.15 14.41 2.82
C SER A 306 -9.35 13.56 2.42
N PHE A 307 -9.99 12.96 3.43
CA PHE A 307 -11.15 12.08 3.26
C PHE A 307 -12.14 12.25 4.39
N LEU A 308 -13.43 12.12 4.07
CA LEU A 308 -14.49 11.85 5.03
C LEU A 308 -14.52 10.34 5.28
N THR A 309 -14.43 9.90 6.56
CA THR A 309 -14.37 8.48 6.91
C THR A 309 -15.60 8.00 7.70
N SER A 310 -16.33 8.92 8.33
CA SER A 310 -17.49 8.60 9.17
C SER A 310 -18.81 8.49 8.40
N VAL A 311 -18.85 8.88 7.14
CA VAL A 311 -19.99 8.75 6.22
C VAL A 311 -19.47 8.16 4.91
N LEU A 312 -20.13 7.13 4.43
CA LEU A 312 -19.82 6.44 3.18
C LEU A 312 -20.90 6.73 2.12
N ASP A 313 -20.59 6.45 0.86
CA ASP A 313 -21.56 6.56 -0.21
C ASP A 313 -22.81 5.71 0.07
N GLY A 314 -23.98 6.34 -0.06
CA GLY A 314 -25.26 5.69 0.20
C GLY A 314 -25.76 5.76 1.64
N ASP A 315 -24.96 6.24 2.58
CA ASP A 315 -25.37 6.37 3.99
C ASP A 315 -26.59 7.31 4.15
N LYS A 316 -27.35 7.06 5.24
CA LYS A 316 -28.53 7.85 5.61
C LYS A 316 -28.25 8.63 6.89
N LEU A 317 -28.54 9.93 6.85
CA LEU A 317 -28.46 10.82 8.01
C LEU A 317 -29.85 11.36 8.36
N HIS A 318 -30.21 11.32 9.64
CA HIS A 318 -31.55 11.77 10.08
C HIS A 318 -31.63 13.29 10.17
N VAL A 319 -32.67 13.86 9.56
CA VAL A 319 -33.00 15.29 9.66
C VAL A 319 -33.20 15.67 11.14
N GLY A 320 -32.65 16.83 11.51
CA GLY A 320 -32.75 17.32 12.91
C GLY A 320 -31.78 16.67 13.89
N LYS A 321 -31.09 15.56 13.53
CA LYS A 321 -30.10 14.89 14.38
C LYS A 321 -28.69 15.34 14.03
N THR A 322 -27.91 15.75 15.03
CA THR A 322 -26.50 16.10 14.83
C THR A 322 -25.66 14.84 14.63
N THR A 323 -24.90 14.78 13.54
CA THR A 323 -23.87 13.77 13.24
C THR A 323 -22.52 14.45 13.34
N LEU A 324 -21.57 13.83 14.06
CA LEU A 324 -20.17 14.29 14.05
C LEU A 324 -19.50 13.70 12.81
N LEU A 325 -19.27 14.54 11.80
CA LEU A 325 -18.43 14.17 10.66
C LEU A 325 -16.99 14.05 11.15
N ARG A 326 -16.33 12.96 10.75
CA ARG A 326 -14.92 12.68 11.02
C ARG A 326 -14.22 12.26 9.76
N GLY A 327 -12.94 12.58 9.69
CA GLY A 327 -12.11 12.15 8.59
C GLY A 327 -10.63 12.29 8.88
N ILE A 328 -9.84 12.01 7.89
CA ILE A 328 -8.38 12.05 7.95
C ILE A 328 -7.83 12.96 6.85
N ALA A 329 -6.70 13.60 7.14
CA ALA A 329 -5.92 14.35 6.15
C ALA A 329 -4.43 14.08 6.38
N PHE A 330 -3.62 14.17 5.32
CA PHE A 330 -2.17 13.97 5.36
C PHE A 330 -1.48 14.56 4.13
N ASP A 331 -0.18 14.78 4.23
CA ASP A 331 0.66 15.26 3.13
C ASP A 331 2.06 14.65 3.15
N GLY A 332 2.94 15.10 2.28
CA GLY A 332 4.33 14.65 2.15
C GLY A 332 5.29 15.15 3.24
N GLY A 333 4.77 15.63 4.39
CA GLY A 333 5.60 16.07 5.53
C GLY A 333 5.81 17.57 5.64
N TYR A 334 5.02 18.37 4.95
CA TYR A 334 5.04 19.84 5.08
C TYR A 334 4.21 20.33 6.28
N GLY A 335 3.30 19.47 6.77
CA GLY A 335 2.44 19.71 7.92
C GLY A 335 1.14 20.44 7.55
N LEU A 336 0.03 19.88 8.02
CA LEU A 336 -1.31 20.41 7.78
C LEU A 336 -1.58 21.67 8.60
N THR A 337 -2.28 22.63 8.00
CA THR A 337 -2.72 23.87 8.64
C THR A 337 -4.22 23.95 8.84
N ALA A 338 -5.00 23.40 7.89
CA ALA A 338 -6.46 23.44 7.94
C ALA A 338 -7.08 22.29 7.13
N VAL A 339 -8.33 21.98 7.48
CA VAL A 339 -9.23 21.14 6.68
C VAL A 339 -10.56 21.88 6.58
N ASP A 340 -11.07 22.03 5.35
CA ASP A 340 -12.40 22.54 5.08
C ASP A 340 -13.32 21.43 4.60
N VAL A 341 -14.57 21.49 5.03
CA VAL A 341 -15.64 20.58 4.65
C VAL A 341 -16.78 21.35 4.01
N SER A 342 -17.23 20.85 2.86
CA SER A 342 -18.48 21.27 2.23
C SER A 342 -19.53 20.19 2.42
N VAL A 343 -20.77 20.59 2.64
CA VAL A 343 -21.94 19.70 2.78
C VAL A 343 -22.96 19.93 1.66
N ASP A 344 -22.61 20.73 0.67
CA ASP A 344 -23.49 21.23 -0.40
C ASP A 344 -22.83 21.16 -1.78
N GLY A 345 -21.93 20.18 -2.01
CA GLY A 345 -21.29 19.95 -3.30
C GLY A 345 -20.16 20.91 -3.63
N GLY A 346 -19.60 21.61 -2.64
CA GLY A 346 -18.50 22.55 -2.84
C GLY A 346 -18.92 24.01 -3.00
N ARG A 347 -20.23 24.33 -2.82
CA ARG A 347 -20.75 25.71 -2.92
C ARG A 347 -20.36 26.57 -1.73
N SER A 348 -20.33 25.96 -0.53
CA SER A 348 -19.83 26.60 0.68
C SER A 348 -18.87 25.69 1.42
N TRP A 349 -17.95 26.29 2.18
CA TRP A 349 -16.92 25.57 2.90
C TRP A 349 -16.86 26.06 4.36
N ARG A 350 -16.63 25.13 5.28
CA ARG A 350 -16.49 25.42 6.72
C ARG A 350 -15.25 24.74 7.25
N GLY A 351 -14.48 25.45 8.07
CA GLY A 351 -13.32 24.88 8.74
C GLY A 351 -13.70 23.77 9.70
N ALA A 352 -13.02 22.62 9.60
CA ALA A 352 -13.12 21.52 10.53
C ALA A 352 -12.12 21.70 11.69
N LYS A 353 -12.43 21.13 12.85
CA LYS A 353 -11.51 21.07 13.97
C LYS A 353 -10.48 19.97 13.73
N LEU A 354 -9.20 20.32 13.72
CA LEU A 354 -8.11 19.35 13.68
C LEU A 354 -7.95 18.65 15.03
N GLY A 355 -7.72 17.34 15.01
CA GLY A 355 -7.39 16.53 16.17
C GLY A 355 -5.91 16.64 16.57
N ASP A 356 -5.44 15.67 17.36
CA ASP A 356 -4.06 15.64 17.87
C ASP A 356 -3.03 15.53 16.74
N ASP A 357 -1.89 16.17 16.92
CA ASP A 357 -0.77 16.10 16.00
C ASP A 357 0.17 14.95 16.39
N HIS A 358 0.16 13.89 15.60
CA HIS A 358 1.04 12.73 15.76
C HIS A 358 2.34 12.84 14.96
N GLY A 359 2.64 14.02 14.43
CA GLY A 359 3.81 14.31 13.60
C GLY A 359 3.48 14.59 12.14
N LYS A 360 4.38 15.31 11.47
CA LYS A 360 4.17 15.85 10.11
C LYS A 360 3.92 14.78 9.02
N TYR A 361 4.24 13.52 9.29
CA TYR A 361 4.06 12.41 8.34
C TYR A 361 2.84 11.54 8.64
N SER A 362 2.18 11.75 9.79
CA SER A 362 1.02 10.98 10.23
C SER A 362 -0.27 11.48 9.57
N PHE A 363 -1.29 10.63 9.57
CA PHE A 363 -2.66 11.11 9.41
C PHE A 363 -2.97 12.09 10.52
N ARG A 364 -3.73 13.15 10.18
CA ARG A 364 -4.36 14.08 11.11
C ARG A 364 -5.85 13.86 11.05
N GLU A 365 -6.47 13.51 12.19
CA GLU A 365 -7.94 13.48 12.28
C GLU A 365 -8.51 14.90 12.20
N TRP A 366 -9.70 15.00 11.65
CA TRP A 366 -10.49 16.23 11.71
C TRP A 366 -11.96 15.89 12.03
N THR A 367 -12.67 16.83 12.66
CA THR A 367 -14.07 16.68 13.05
C THR A 367 -14.88 17.93 12.73
N MET A 368 -16.16 17.76 12.36
CA MET A 368 -17.11 18.83 12.18
C MET A 368 -18.53 18.36 12.51
N PRO A 369 -19.26 19.02 13.44
CA PRO A 369 -20.67 18.73 13.67
C PRO A 369 -21.52 19.16 12.46
N PHE A 370 -22.43 18.29 12.03
CA PHE A 370 -23.36 18.53 10.95
C PHE A 370 -24.76 18.07 11.33
N LYS A 371 -25.79 18.90 11.03
CA LYS A 371 -27.20 18.61 11.29
C LYS A 371 -27.98 18.89 9.99
N PRO A 372 -28.45 17.84 9.28
CA PRO A 372 -29.31 18.05 8.13
C PRO A 372 -30.60 18.79 8.52
N SER A 373 -30.96 19.84 7.79
CA SER A 373 -32.16 20.65 8.08
C SER A 373 -33.39 20.21 7.30
N ARG A 374 -33.20 19.42 6.21
CA ARG A 374 -34.28 18.95 5.34
C ARG A 374 -33.93 17.62 4.71
N VAL A 375 -34.94 16.84 4.32
CA VAL A 375 -34.80 15.61 3.52
C VAL A 375 -34.23 15.93 2.14
N GLY A 376 -33.36 15.07 1.61
CA GLY A 376 -32.80 15.20 0.27
C GLY A 376 -31.40 14.59 0.12
N ALA A 377 -30.80 14.79 -1.06
CA ALA A 377 -29.43 14.37 -1.35
C ALA A 377 -28.43 15.27 -0.59
N LEU A 378 -27.38 14.66 -0.10
CA LEU A 378 -26.23 15.30 0.54
C LEU A 378 -24.98 14.99 -0.28
N GLU A 379 -24.17 15.99 -0.53
CA GLU A 379 -22.90 15.87 -1.25
C GLU A 379 -21.80 16.52 -0.39
N PHE A 380 -20.97 15.66 0.19
CA PHE A 380 -19.85 16.08 1.02
C PHE A 380 -18.56 16.14 0.22
N LYS A 381 -17.79 17.20 0.43
CA LYS A 381 -16.44 17.37 -0.12
C LYS A 381 -15.50 17.81 0.99
N VAL A 382 -14.23 17.35 0.92
CA VAL A 382 -13.22 17.69 1.92
C VAL A 382 -11.93 18.11 1.23
N ARG A 383 -11.33 19.21 1.68
CA ARG A 383 -10.02 19.66 1.24
C ARG A 383 -9.13 20.01 2.41
N ALA A 384 -7.85 19.71 2.30
CA ALA A 384 -6.83 20.06 3.29
C ALA A 384 -5.88 21.12 2.74
N PHE A 385 -5.23 21.84 3.65
CA PHE A 385 -4.19 22.82 3.36
C PHE A 385 -2.95 22.50 4.18
N ASN A 386 -1.76 22.74 3.63
CA ASN A 386 -0.50 22.58 4.34
C ASN A 386 0.29 23.90 4.43
N ARG A 387 1.39 23.87 5.17
CA ARG A 387 2.20 25.08 5.48
C ARG A 387 2.86 25.72 4.25
N ILE A 388 2.99 25.01 3.15
CA ILE A 388 3.54 25.55 1.90
C ILE A 388 2.44 25.97 0.90
N GLY A 389 1.18 26.08 1.36
CA GLY A 389 0.07 26.59 0.57
C GLY A 389 -0.53 25.58 -0.42
N GLN A 390 -0.18 24.29 -0.35
CA GLN A 390 -0.80 23.29 -1.19
C GLN A 390 -2.17 22.90 -0.70
N THR A 391 -3.06 22.58 -1.64
CA THR A 391 -4.38 21.98 -1.42
C THR A 391 -4.68 20.98 -2.52
N GLN A 392 -5.77 20.24 -2.39
CA GLN A 392 -6.24 19.29 -3.39
C GLN A 392 -6.90 20.02 -4.57
N PRO A 393 -6.65 19.60 -5.82
CA PRO A 393 -7.37 20.14 -6.98
C PRO A 393 -8.85 19.77 -6.95
N ALA A 394 -9.70 20.65 -7.49
CA ALA A 394 -11.13 20.39 -7.64
C ALA A 394 -11.41 19.31 -8.67
N GLU A 395 -10.63 19.31 -9.76
CA GLU A 395 -10.76 18.35 -10.86
C GLU A 395 -9.62 17.32 -10.83
N PRO A 396 -9.91 16.06 -11.24
CA PRO A 396 -8.89 15.00 -11.26
C PRO A 396 -7.75 15.31 -12.22
N LEU A 397 -6.53 15.29 -11.71
CA LEU A 397 -5.33 15.30 -12.56
C LEU A 397 -5.06 13.90 -13.09
N TRP A 398 -4.70 13.79 -14.38
CA TRP A 398 -4.48 12.52 -15.06
C TRP A 398 -3.02 12.37 -15.48
N ASN A 399 -2.45 11.16 -15.31
CA ASN A 399 -1.18 10.77 -15.91
C ASN A 399 -1.24 9.29 -16.35
N PRO A 400 -0.40 8.86 -17.32
CA PRO A 400 -0.48 7.54 -17.93
C PRO A 400 -0.29 6.36 -16.97
N ALA A 401 0.29 6.60 -15.78
CA ALA A 401 0.51 5.59 -14.76
C ALA A 401 -0.60 5.55 -13.68
N GLY A 402 -1.50 6.55 -13.67
CA GLY A 402 -2.53 6.69 -12.64
C GLY A 402 -1.96 6.85 -11.24
N TYR A 403 -0.85 7.55 -11.10
CA TYR A 403 -0.20 7.83 -9.83
C TYR A 403 -0.62 9.18 -9.26
N MET A 404 -0.42 9.35 -7.96
CA MET A 404 -0.54 10.61 -7.24
C MET A 404 -1.94 11.24 -7.26
N ARG A 405 -3.01 10.44 -7.47
CA ARG A 405 -4.37 10.99 -7.39
C ARG A 405 -4.60 11.66 -6.03
N ASN A 406 -4.98 12.92 -6.06
CA ASN A 406 -5.24 13.73 -4.86
C ASN A 406 -6.40 14.72 -5.02
N VAL A 407 -7.31 14.49 -5.96
CA VAL A 407 -8.49 15.32 -6.16
C VAL A 407 -9.32 15.41 -4.86
N ILE A 408 -10.07 16.50 -4.70
CA ILE A 408 -11.13 16.62 -3.69
C ILE A 408 -12.13 15.48 -3.92
N GLU A 409 -12.16 14.51 -3.00
CA GLU A 409 -13.08 13.37 -3.10
C GLU A 409 -14.49 13.79 -2.68
N THR A 410 -15.51 13.25 -3.35
CA THR A 410 -16.92 13.47 -3.08
C THR A 410 -17.53 12.25 -2.42
N THR A 411 -18.34 12.45 -1.38
CA THR A 411 -19.14 11.40 -0.73
C THR A 411 -20.61 11.77 -0.84
N HIS A 412 -21.44 10.84 -1.34
CA HIS A 412 -22.88 11.02 -1.49
C HIS A 412 -23.64 10.29 -0.39
N ALA A 413 -24.53 11.01 0.30
CA ALA A 413 -25.41 10.44 1.31
C ALA A 413 -26.84 10.99 1.14
N LYS A 414 -27.78 10.56 1.98
CA LYS A 414 -29.16 10.99 1.94
C LYS A 414 -29.63 11.44 3.33
N ALA A 415 -30.16 12.63 3.42
CA ALA A 415 -30.94 13.04 4.59
C ALA A 415 -32.34 12.42 4.57
N VAL A 416 -32.76 11.75 5.66
CA VAL A 416 -34.05 11.05 5.81
C VAL A 416 -34.78 11.49 7.07
#